data_d6ee177879acaea619b3b644af8e0831
#
_entry.id   d6ee177879acaea619b3b644af8e0831
#
_cell.length_a   1.000
_cell.length_b   1.000
_cell.length_c   1.000
_cell.angle_alpha   90.00
_cell.angle_beta   90.00
_cell.angle_gamma   90.00
#
_symmetry.space_group_name_H-M   'P 1'
#
loop_
_entity.id
_entity.type
_entity.pdbx_description
1 polymer ?
#
loop_
_entity_poly.entity_id
_entity_poly.type
_entity_poly.pdbx_seq_one_letter_code
_entity_poly.pdbx_strand_id
1 'polypeptide(L)'
;MPFLFLSPSTQTYNPYLTSGNEQYWMNLLADRMQPYLSASGITVTRNDENGSAAQSIRDSNAGRNDFHLALHSNASPAGSMGKFRGVDVYYYPTSEAGLRMANLIVENIKPIYPLPERVRALPTTAIGEVRRTNAPSVLAELGYHDNAEDEAWLTGNLDAVAQALSRSVAEYFGLPFLEPQPVRTATVTLDSGVLNLRGAPSLDAPILAQIPNGSRIEIFAAYDGWYTADFDGTYGYALGEYLTF
;
A
#
# COMPACT_ATOMS: atom_id res chain seq x y z
N MET A 1 -6.74 -11.27 7.69
CA MET A 1 -5.72 -10.36 7.14
C MET A 1 -6.36 -9.04 6.79
N PRO A 2 -5.63 -7.95 6.87
CA PRO A 2 -6.12 -6.69 6.35
C PRO A 2 -6.18 -6.68 4.82
N PHE A 3 -7.21 -6.02 4.30
CA PHE A 3 -7.46 -5.81 2.89
C PHE A 3 -7.24 -4.32 2.56
N LEU A 4 -6.27 -4.04 1.71
CA LEU A 4 -6.00 -2.71 1.19
C LEU A 4 -6.57 -2.58 -0.22
N PHE A 5 -7.40 -1.56 -0.45
CA PHE A 5 -7.69 -1.10 -1.81
C PHE A 5 -6.64 -0.07 -2.20
N LEU A 6 -5.77 -0.40 -3.15
CA LEU A 6 -4.73 0.48 -3.66
C LEU A 6 -5.22 1.11 -4.97
N SER A 7 -5.37 2.43 -4.97
CA SER A 7 -5.96 3.21 -6.06
C SER A 7 -4.94 4.17 -6.68
N PRO A 8 -4.02 3.69 -7.53
CA PRO A 8 -3.18 4.59 -8.32
C PRO A 8 -4.02 5.41 -9.30
N SER A 9 -3.54 6.63 -9.58
CA SER A 9 -4.22 7.57 -10.48
C SER A 9 -4.51 6.96 -11.84
N THR A 10 -5.68 7.33 -12.38
CA THR A 10 -6.13 6.99 -13.75
C THR A 10 -5.99 8.17 -14.72
N GLN A 11 -5.30 9.24 -14.32
CA GLN A 11 -5.24 10.51 -15.04
C GLN A 11 -4.13 10.52 -16.12
N THR A 12 -4.47 10.09 -17.32
CA THR A 12 -3.55 10.10 -18.49
C THR A 12 -3.27 11.49 -19.05
N TYR A 13 -4.11 12.46 -18.71
CA TYR A 13 -4.06 13.84 -19.21
C TYR A 13 -3.16 14.76 -18.36
N ASN A 14 -2.53 14.26 -17.34
CA ASN A 14 -1.55 14.97 -16.51
C ASN A 14 -0.14 14.53 -16.91
N PRO A 15 0.49 15.16 -17.92
CA PRO A 15 1.83 14.78 -18.36
C PRO A 15 2.89 15.22 -17.33
N TYR A 16 3.92 14.40 -17.18
CA TYR A 16 5.13 14.79 -16.50
C TYR A 16 6.02 15.60 -17.45
N LEU A 17 6.98 16.37 -16.91
CA LEU A 17 7.83 17.25 -17.72
C LEU A 17 8.77 16.49 -18.64
N THR A 18 9.31 15.35 -18.19
CA THR A 18 10.29 14.58 -18.95
C THR A 18 9.67 13.43 -19.74
N SER A 19 8.86 12.60 -19.11
CA SER A 19 8.23 11.46 -19.76
C SER A 19 7.08 10.86 -18.94
N GLY A 20 6.14 10.23 -19.64
CA GLY A 20 4.98 9.60 -19.02
C GLY A 20 3.95 10.60 -18.51
N ASN A 21 3.07 10.11 -17.68
CA ASN A 21 1.99 10.88 -17.06
C ASN A 21 1.71 10.35 -15.64
N GLU A 22 0.80 10.99 -14.95
CA GLU A 22 0.44 10.64 -13.58
C GLU A 22 -0.04 9.18 -13.47
N GLN A 23 -0.91 8.71 -14.37
CA GLN A 23 -1.37 7.32 -14.41
C GLN A 23 -0.17 6.36 -14.49
N TYR A 24 0.74 6.56 -15.42
CA TYR A 24 1.91 5.69 -15.62
C TYR A 24 2.76 5.58 -14.36
N TRP A 25 3.16 6.72 -13.77
CA TRP A 25 4.07 6.73 -12.63
C TRP A 25 3.42 6.19 -11.35
N MET A 26 2.13 6.50 -11.13
CA MET A 26 1.42 6.00 -9.94
C MET A 26 1.12 4.50 -10.03
N ASN A 27 0.85 3.97 -11.22
CA ASN A 27 0.70 2.53 -11.42
C ASN A 27 2.04 1.80 -11.24
N LEU A 28 3.13 2.35 -11.78
CA LEU A 28 4.48 1.80 -11.55
C LEU A 28 4.86 1.81 -10.06
N LEU A 29 4.50 2.88 -9.32
CA LEU A 29 4.69 2.94 -7.87
C LEU A 29 3.88 1.86 -7.15
N ALA A 30 2.62 1.67 -7.53
CA ALA A 30 1.77 0.63 -6.95
C ALA A 30 2.32 -0.78 -7.23
N ASP A 31 2.90 -1.02 -8.41
CA ASP A 31 3.58 -2.28 -8.75
C ASP A 31 4.79 -2.53 -7.83
N ARG A 32 5.54 -1.45 -7.49
CA ARG A 32 6.66 -1.52 -6.55
C ARG A 32 6.24 -1.76 -5.11
N MET A 33 5.06 -1.28 -4.70
CA MET A 33 4.51 -1.51 -3.37
C MET A 33 4.02 -2.95 -3.18
N GLN A 34 3.49 -3.58 -4.22
CA GLN A 34 2.84 -4.90 -4.14
C GLN A 34 3.71 -5.97 -3.45
N PRO A 35 5.00 -6.17 -3.78
CA PRO A 35 5.83 -7.16 -3.12
C PRO A 35 6.00 -6.90 -1.61
N TYR A 36 6.20 -5.64 -1.19
CA TYR A 36 6.34 -5.27 0.22
C TYR A 36 5.05 -5.49 1.02
N LEU A 37 3.90 -5.17 0.42
CA LEU A 37 2.59 -5.38 1.04
C LEU A 37 2.30 -6.87 1.22
N SER A 38 2.55 -7.68 0.18
CA SER A 38 2.40 -9.15 0.26
C SER A 38 3.37 -9.75 1.27
N ALA A 39 4.64 -9.33 1.27
CA ALA A 39 5.63 -9.76 2.25
C ALA A 39 5.20 -9.45 3.69
N SER A 40 4.58 -8.29 3.91
CA SER A 40 4.06 -7.86 5.22
C SER A 40 2.68 -8.46 5.54
N GLY A 41 2.18 -9.39 4.74
CA GLY A 41 0.93 -10.10 5.02
C GLY A 41 -0.32 -9.25 4.76
N ILE A 42 -0.32 -8.36 3.78
CA ILE A 42 -1.45 -7.51 3.41
C ILE A 42 -2.01 -7.94 2.07
N THR A 43 -3.32 -8.21 2.02
CA THR A 43 -4.01 -8.51 0.76
C THR A 43 -4.34 -7.20 0.05
N VAL A 44 -3.95 -7.11 -1.22
CA VAL A 44 -4.16 -5.92 -2.04
C VAL A 44 -5.15 -6.20 -3.15
N THR A 45 -6.13 -5.31 -3.30
CA THR A 45 -6.95 -5.17 -4.51
C THR A 45 -6.64 -3.82 -5.16
N ARG A 46 -6.75 -3.73 -6.49
CA ARG A 46 -6.42 -2.51 -7.24
C ARG A 46 -7.61 -2.05 -8.07
N ASN A 47 -7.66 -0.75 -8.33
CA ASN A 47 -8.57 -0.20 -9.33
C ASN A 47 -8.14 -0.61 -10.76
N ASP A 48 -9.07 -0.45 -11.70
CA ASP A 48 -8.77 -0.50 -13.13
C ASP A 48 -8.00 0.77 -13.54
N GLU A 49 -6.78 0.63 -14.03
CA GLU A 49 -5.93 1.75 -14.47
C GLU A 49 -6.56 2.57 -15.61
N ASN A 50 -7.42 1.95 -16.43
CA ASN A 50 -8.14 2.58 -17.53
C ASN A 50 -9.52 3.11 -17.13
N GLY A 51 -9.85 3.00 -15.83
CA GLY A 51 -11.10 3.48 -15.27
C GLY A 51 -11.11 4.98 -14.98
N SER A 52 -11.84 5.36 -13.95
CA SER A 52 -11.90 6.74 -13.44
C SER A 52 -11.93 6.73 -11.91
N ALA A 53 -11.63 7.85 -11.26
CA ALA A 53 -11.76 7.99 -9.81
C ALA A 53 -13.16 7.58 -9.30
N ALA A 54 -14.21 7.87 -10.07
CA ALA A 54 -15.56 7.43 -9.73
C ALA A 54 -15.74 5.91 -9.82
N GLN A 55 -15.06 5.24 -10.74
CA GLN A 55 -15.01 3.78 -10.82
C GLN A 55 -14.22 3.21 -9.66
N SER A 56 -13.02 3.75 -9.36
CA SER A 56 -12.20 3.32 -8.23
C SER A 56 -12.98 3.37 -6.90
N ILE A 57 -13.77 4.43 -6.68
CA ILE A 57 -14.65 4.53 -5.51
C ILE A 57 -15.70 3.42 -5.49
N ARG A 58 -16.36 3.13 -6.63
CA ARG A 58 -17.37 2.06 -6.71
C ARG A 58 -16.75 0.69 -6.43
N ASP A 59 -15.59 0.40 -7.03
CA ASP A 59 -14.90 -0.88 -6.89
C ASP A 59 -14.42 -1.09 -5.45
N SER A 60 -13.85 -0.04 -4.85
CA SER A 60 -13.49 -0.04 -3.43
C SER A 60 -14.70 -0.31 -2.53
N ASN A 61 -15.84 0.30 -2.82
CA ASN A 61 -17.07 0.14 -2.02
C ASN A 61 -17.79 -1.18 -2.26
N ALA A 62 -17.57 -1.83 -3.39
CA ALA A 62 -18.10 -3.16 -3.69
C ALA A 62 -17.28 -4.28 -3.01
N GLY A 63 -16.00 -4.04 -2.75
CA GLY A 63 -15.11 -4.96 -2.07
C GLY A 63 -15.17 -4.85 -0.55
N ARG A 64 -14.60 -5.86 0.13
CA ARG A 64 -14.37 -5.81 1.56
C ARG A 64 -12.95 -5.28 1.81
N ASN A 65 -12.83 -3.97 2.01
CA ASN A 65 -11.54 -3.31 2.23
C ASN A 65 -11.51 -2.70 3.63
N ASP A 66 -10.38 -2.85 4.32
CA ASP A 66 -10.14 -2.27 5.65
C ASP A 66 -9.56 -0.86 5.54
N PHE A 67 -8.93 -0.54 4.40
CA PHE A 67 -8.43 0.79 4.07
C PHE A 67 -8.39 1.03 2.55
N HIS A 68 -8.54 2.30 2.14
CA HIS A 68 -8.38 2.77 0.76
C HIS A 68 -7.23 3.77 0.69
N LEU A 69 -6.19 3.47 -0.09
CA LEU A 69 -5.04 4.34 -0.34
C LEU A 69 -5.01 4.76 -1.80
N ALA A 70 -5.28 6.04 -2.07
CA ALA A 70 -5.14 6.62 -3.40
C ALA A 70 -3.74 7.22 -3.57
N LEU A 71 -3.12 6.97 -4.73
CA LEU A 71 -1.80 7.46 -5.10
C LEU A 71 -1.92 8.44 -6.26
N HIS A 72 -1.47 9.65 -6.05
CA HIS A 72 -1.51 10.76 -7.00
C HIS A 72 -0.21 11.57 -7.01
N SER A 73 -0.04 12.42 -8.01
CA SER A 73 0.93 13.50 -8.02
C SER A 73 0.26 14.81 -8.35
N ASN A 74 0.58 15.85 -7.59
CA ASN A 74 -0.06 17.13 -7.63
C ASN A 74 0.34 17.96 -8.88
N ALA A 75 -0.45 18.97 -9.18
CA ALA A 75 -0.14 19.99 -10.17
C ALA A 75 -0.26 21.39 -9.56
N SER A 76 0.59 22.30 -9.99
CA SER A 76 0.49 23.70 -9.61
C SER A 76 -0.82 24.33 -10.13
N PRO A 77 -1.42 25.25 -9.41
CA PRO A 77 -2.56 26.01 -9.92
C PRO A 77 -2.26 26.70 -11.23
N ALA A 78 -3.30 26.92 -12.06
CA ALA A 78 -3.16 27.58 -13.34
C ALA A 78 -2.36 28.91 -13.25
N GLY A 79 -1.38 29.10 -14.12
CA GLY A 79 -0.47 30.26 -14.12
C GLY A 79 0.66 30.18 -13.08
N SER A 80 0.81 29.07 -12.37
CA SER A 80 1.84 28.86 -11.36
C SER A 80 2.68 27.60 -11.60
N MET A 81 2.70 27.09 -12.82
CA MET A 81 3.44 25.90 -13.22
C MET A 81 4.90 25.93 -12.67
N GLY A 82 5.32 24.85 -12.06
CA GLY A 82 6.65 24.68 -11.50
C GLY A 82 6.96 25.44 -10.20
N LYS A 83 6.01 26.20 -9.65
CA LYS A 83 6.25 27.02 -8.45
C LYS A 83 6.00 26.31 -7.14
N PHE A 84 5.22 25.23 -7.18
CA PHE A 84 4.84 24.49 -5.98
C PHE A 84 5.64 23.20 -5.87
N ARG A 85 5.88 22.79 -4.62
CA ARG A 85 6.58 21.56 -4.24
C ARG A 85 6.03 21.03 -2.94
N GLY A 86 6.12 19.74 -2.74
CA GLY A 86 5.75 19.10 -1.47
C GLY A 86 4.98 17.81 -1.66
N VAL A 87 4.79 17.12 -0.55
CA VAL A 87 3.95 15.93 -0.46
C VAL A 87 2.78 16.25 0.46
N ASP A 88 1.55 16.15 -0.04
CA ASP A 88 0.34 16.41 0.71
C ASP A 88 -0.48 15.12 0.84
N VAL A 89 -0.75 14.68 2.06
CA VAL A 89 -1.56 13.50 2.35
C VAL A 89 -2.93 13.96 2.86
N TYR A 90 -3.94 13.79 2.02
CA TYR A 90 -5.30 14.24 2.30
C TYR A 90 -6.12 13.18 3.02
N TYR A 91 -6.83 13.58 4.07
CA TYR A 91 -7.75 12.74 4.83
C TYR A 91 -9.09 13.46 5.09
N TYR A 92 -10.16 12.70 5.38
CA TYR A 92 -11.44 13.30 5.72
C TYR A 92 -11.42 13.87 7.15
N PRO A 93 -11.86 15.13 7.40
CA PRO A 93 -11.63 15.86 8.66
C PRO A 93 -12.09 15.15 9.94
N THR A 94 -13.13 14.31 9.86
CA THR A 94 -13.66 13.56 11.02
C THR A 94 -13.19 12.11 11.08
N SER A 95 -12.29 11.69 10.17
CA SER A 95 -11.76 10.32 10.12
C SER A 95 -10.48 10.22 10.96
N GLU A 96 -10.58 9.71 12.18
CA GLU A 96 -9.41 9.42 13.01
C GLU A 96 -8.50 8.37 12.34
N ALA A 97 -9.08 7.37 11.70
CA ALA A 97 -8.37 6.34 10.95
C ALA A 97 -7.60 6.94 9.76
N GLY A 98 -8.23 7.85 9.00
CA GLY A 98 -7.58 8.58 7.91
C GLY A 98 -6.45 9.47 8.40
N LEU A 99 -6.65 10.23 9.47
CA LEU A 99 -5.61 11.05 10.10
C LEU A 99 -4.41 10.20 10.57
N ARG A 100 -4.67 9.05 11.19
CA ARG A 100 -3.62 8.14 11.65
C ARG A 100 -2.76 7.65 10.47
N MET A 101 -3.37 7.18 9.39
CA MET A 101 -2.65 6.76 8.18
C MET A 101 -1.90 7.92 7.54
N ALA A 102 -2.52 9.10 7.42
CA ALA A 102 -1.87 10.28 6.86
C ALA A 102 -0.61 10.66 7.65
N ASN A 103 -0.65 10.61 8.98
CA ASN A 103 0.52 10.88 9.81
C ASN A 103 1.63 9.83 9.63
N LEU A 104 1.29 8.54 9.55
CA LEU A 104 2.27 7.47 9.28
C LEU A 104 2.96 7.67 7.93
N ILE A 105 2.21 8.03 6.87
CA ILE A 105 2.79 8.34 5.57
C ILE A 105 3.71 9.56 5.66
N VAL A 106 3.28 10.63 6.34
CA VAL A 106 4.10 11.83 6.56
C VAL A 106 5.41 11.49 7.29
N GLU A 107 5.35 10.69 8.35
CA GLU A 107 6.52 10.26 9.13
C GLU A 107 7.51 9.44 8.29
N ASN A 108 7.01 8.52 7.45
CA ASN A 108 7.86 7.66 6.64
C ASN A 108 8.37 8.33 5.34
N ILE A 109 7.67 9.35 4.80
CA ILE A 109 8.11 10.09 3.61
C ILE A 109 9.09 11.22 3.95
N LYS A 110 8.93 11.90 5.10
CA LYS A 110 9.82 13.00 5.51
C LYS A 110 11.32 12.69 5.42
N PRO A 111 11.82 11.52 5.84
CA PRO A 111 13.25 11.21 5.77
C PRO A 111 13.83 11.11 4.36
N ILE A 112 12.98 10.87 3.36
CA ILE A 112 13.41 10.64 1.97
C ILE A 112 13.03 11.79 1.03
N TYR A 113 12.19 12.75 1.47
CA TYR A 113 11.84 13.91 0.67
C TYR A 113 12.81 15.09 0.93
N PRO A 114 13.31 15.79 -0.12
CA PRO A 114 14.32 16.83 0.03
C PRO A 114 13.93 18.03 0.91
N LEU A 115 12.64 18.28 1.07
CA LEU A 115 12.07 19.39 1.86
C LEU A 115 11.08 18.84 2.90
N PRO A 116 11.56 18.19 3.98
CA PRO A 116 10.69 17.47 4.92
C PRO A 116 9.62 18.35 5.58
N GLU A 117 9.84 19.66 5.67
CA GLU A 117 8.85 20.62 6.18
C GLU A 117 7.66 20.81 5.22
N ARG A 118 7.77 20.34 3.99
CA ARG A 118 6.71 20.37 2.97
C ARG A 118 5.98 19.03 2.82
N VAL A 119 6.21 18.09 3.71
CA VAL A 119 5.46 16.83 3.79
C VAL A 119 4.39 16.98 4.87
N ARG A 120 3.10 16.94 4.50
CA ARG A 120 2.01 17.38 5.36
C ARG A 120 0.80 16.46 5.29
N ALA A 121 0.10 16.29 6.44
CA ALA A 121 -1.23 15.71 6.49
C ALA A 121 -2.28 16.86 6.49
N LEU A 122 -3.22 16.83 5.55
CA LEU A 122 -4.17 17.91 5.32
C LEU A 122 -5.61 17.39 5.31
N PRO A 123 -6.54 18.01 6.08
CA PRO A 123 -7.94 17.64 6.01
C PRO A 123 -8.59 18.18 4.73
N THR A 124 -9.48 17.36 4.12
CA THR A 124 -10.25 17.79 2.95
C THR A 124 -11.65 17.18 2.90
N THR A 125 -12.59 17.93 2.38
CA THR A 125 -13.94 17.46 2.01
C THR A 125 -14.16 17.47 0.49
N ALA A 126 -13.18 17.96 -0.29
CA ALA A 126 -13.32 18.16 -1.73
C ALA A 126 -13.04 16.89 -2.55
N ILE A 127 -12.11 16.03 -2.09
CA ILE A 127 -11.64 14.86 -2.83
C ILE A 127 -12.62 13.70 -2.70
N GLY A 128 -13.03 13.14 -3.86
CA GLY A 128 -14.01 12.07 -3.92
C GLY A 128 -13.56 10.79 -3.24
N GLU A 129 -12.33 10.34 -3.49
CA GLU A 129 -11.76 9.12 -2.93
C GLU A 129 -11.51 9.19 -1.42
N VAL A 130 -11.42 10.40 -0.87
CA VAL A 130 -11.32 10.61 0.59
C VAL A 130 -12.70 10.65 1.25
N ARG A 131 -13.74 11.11 0.53
CA ARG A 131 -15.08 11.39 1.10
C ARG A 131 -16.10 10.29 0.87
N ARG A 132 -15.99 9.50 -0.22
CA ARG A 132 -17.07 8.63 -0.72
C ARG A 132 -16.76 7.14 -0.60
N THR A 133 -15.63 6.78 -0.06
CA THR A 133 -15.27 5.38 0.22
C THR A 133 -15.91 4.93 1.52
N ASN A 134 -16.36 3.66 1.58
CA ASN A 134 -16.88 3.04 2.80
C ASN A 134 -15.75 2.74 3.79
N ALA A 135 -14.60 2.28 3.28
CA ALA A 135 -13.39 2.11 4.08
C ALA A 135 -12.80 3.49 4.44
N PRO A 136 -12.13 3.61 5.60
CA PRO A 136 -11.27 4.77 5.86
C PRO A 136 -10.29 4.97 4.72
N SER A 137 -9.98 6.23 4.40
CA SER A 137 -9.18 6.52 3.20
C SER A 137 -8.25 7.71 3.38
N VAL A 138 -7.18 7.69 2.59
CA VAL A 138 -6.32 8.84 2.32
C VAL A 138 -6.00 8.92 0.83
N LEU A 139 -5.66 10.13 0.36
CA LEU A 139 -5.09 10.37 -0.95
C LEU A 139 -3.73 11.04 -0.76
N ALA A 140 -2.67 10.41 -1.26
CA ALA A 140 -1.32 10.92 -1.20
C ALA A 140 -0.93 11.60 -2.53
N GLU A 141 -0.69 12.90 -2.48
CA GLU A 141 -0.11 13.70 -3.56
C GLU A 141 1.41 13.71 -3.40
N LEU A 142 2.10 12.88 -4.17
CA LEU A 142 3.51 12.55 -4.03
C LEU A 142 4.41 13.47 -4.86
N GLY A 143 4.46 14.74 -4.49
CA GLY A 143 5.17 15.78 -5.23
C GLY A 143 4.34 16.37 -6.36
N TYR A 144 4.88 17.42 -6.97
CA TYR A 144 4.24 18.14 -8.08
C TYR A 144 4.85 17.69 -9.41
N HIS A 145 4.09 17.03 -10.28
CA HIS A 145 4.57 16.49 -11.56
C HIS A 145 4.93 17.58 -12.58
N ASP A 146 4.48 18.81 -12.37
CA ASP A 146 4.83 19.99 -13.16
C ASP A 146 6.03 20.79 -12.59
N ASN A 147 6.67 20.28 -11.52
CA ASN A 147 7.89 20.84 -10.94
C ASN A 147 9.08 19.89 -11.19
N ALA A 148 10.16 20.39 -11.81
CA ALA A 148 11.28 19.56 -12.25
C ALA A 148 12.01 18.84 -11.10
N GLU A 149 12.06 19.45 -9.91
CA GLU A 149 12.77 18.84 -8.77
C GLU A 149 11.90 17.77 -8.08
N ASP A 150 10.57 17.97 -8.01
CA ASP A 150 9.64 16.99 -7.47
C ASP A 150 9.47 15.81 -8.42
N GLU A 151 9.34 16.06 -9.74
CA GLU A 151 9.33 15.00 -10.74
C GLU A 151 10.61 14.16 -10.67
N ALA A 152 11.79 14.81 -10.66
CA ALA A 152 13.07 14.10 -10.58
C ALA A 152 13.20 13.30 -9.27
N TRP A 153 12.73 13.86 -8.15
CA TRP A 153 12.70 13.14 -6.87
C TRP A 153 11.81 11.90 -6.95
N LEU A 154 10.57 12.03 -7.38
CA LEU A 154 9.62 10.93 -7.41
C LEU A 154 10.07 9.82 -8.37
N THR A 155 10.42 10.19 -9.60
CA THR A 155 10.80 9.21 -10.64
C THR A 155 12.14 8.52 -10.35
N GLY A 156 13.06 9.21 -9.68
CA GLY A 156 14.36 8.69 -9.27
C GLY A 156 14.34 7.88 -7.96
N ASN A 157 13.25 7.94 -7.16
CA ASN A 157 13.19 7.33 -5.85
C ASN A 157 11.95 6.42 -5.66
N LEU A 158 11.37 5.87 -6.73
CA LEU A 158 10.15 5.06 -6.66
C LEU A 158 10.23 3.92 -5.65
N ASP A 159 11.38 3.23 -5.56
CA ASP A 159 11.54 2.13 -4.60
C ASP A 159 11.51 2.62 -3.15
N ALA A 160 12.19 3.72 -2.86
CA ALA A 160 12.18 4.31 -1.51
C ALA A 160 10.78 4.82 -1.12
N VAL A 161 10.06 5.41 -2.07
CA VAL A 161 8.66 5.86 -1.87
C VAL A 161 7.75 4.66 -1.67
N ALA A 162 7.90 3.60 -2.47
CA ALA A 162 7.14 2.36 -2.32
C ALA A 162 7.37 1.69 -0.96
N GLN A 163 8.63 1.64 -0.50
CA GLN A 163 8.96 1.14 0.83
C GLN A 163 8.33 1.99 1.94
N ALA A 164 8.44 3.31 1.87
CA ALA A 164 7.88 4.23 2.86
C ALA A 164 6.35 4.10 2.97
N LEU A 165 5.65 4.06 1.84
CA LEU A 165 4.20 3.88 1.80
C LEU A 165 3.79 2.50 2.30
N SER A 166 4.47 1.43 1.88
CA SER A 166 4.18 0.07 2.32
C SER A 166 4.44 -0.13 3.82
N ARG A 167 5.51 0.49 4.34
CA ARG A 167 5.78 0.55 5.78
C ARG A 167 4.65 1.23 6.53
N SER A 168 4.17 2.38 6.04
CA SER A 168 3.05 3.10 6.66
C SER A 168 1.79 2.25 6.74
N VAL A 169 1.52 1.46 5.69
CA VAL A 169 0.37 0.54 5.67
C VAL A 169 0.56 -0.62 6.67
N ALA A 170 1.76 -1.22 6.74
CA ALA A 170 2.05 -2.27 7.71
C ALA A 170 1.91 -1.77 9.15
N GLU A 171 2.49 -0.61 9.47
CA GLU A 171 2.39 0.05 10.79
C GLU A 171 0.94 0.41 11.15
N TYR A 172 0.15 0.86 10.16
CA TYR A 172 -1.27 1.14 10.36
C TYR A 172 -2.04 -0.10 10.82
N PHE A 173 -1.75 -1.25 10.22
CA PHE A 173 -2.40 -2.51 10.58
C PHE A 173 -1.74 -3.25 11.77
N GLY A 174 -0.68 -2.68 12.34
CA GLY A 174 0.07 -3.29 13.45
C GLY A 174 0.82 -4.55 13.03
N LEU A 175 1.22 -4.64 11.76
CA LEU A 175 2.00 -5.74 11.20
C LEU A 175 3.48 -5.34 11.06
N PRO A 176 4.43 -6.29 11.10
CA PRO A 176 5.82 -6.00 10.77
C PRO A 176 5.93 -5.60 9.29
N PHE A 177 6.70 -4.55 9.01
CA PHE A 177 7.12 -4.25 7.64
C PHE A 177 8.24 -5.21 7.25
N LEU A 178 8.03 -5.99 6.18
CA LEU A 178 8.96 -7.01 5.73
C LEU A 178 9.45 -6.73 4.31
N GLU A 179 10.76 -6.91 4.13
CA GLU A 179 11.37 -6.90 2.81
C GLU A 179 10.96 -8.15 2.03
N PRO A 180 10.53 -8.01 0.76
CA PRO A 180 10.16 -9.14 -0.05
C PRO A 180 11.36 -10.04 -0.32
N GLN A 181 11.14 -11.35 -0.22
CA GLN A 181 12.11 -12.37 -0.61
C GLN A 181 11.67 -13.04 -1.91
N PRO A 182 12.57 -13.68 -2.65
CA PRO A 182 12.16 -14.51 -3.79
C PRO A 182 11.09 -15.50 -3.35
N VAL A 183 9.96 -15.51 -4.05
CA VAL A 183 8.85 -16.43 -3.76
C VAL A 183 9.35 -17.86 -3.87
N ARG A 184 9.10 -18.66 -2.85
CA ARG A 184 9.45 -20.08 -2.80
C ARG A 184 8.30 -20.91 -2.27
N THR A 185 8.28 -22.17 -2.60
CA THR A 185 7.27 -23.11 -2.10
C THR A 185 7.80 -23.82 -0.87
N ALA A 186 6.95 -23.93 0.16
CA ALA A 186 7.17 -24.83 1.29
C ALA A 186 6.06 -25.89 1.34
N THR A 187 6.37 -27.02 1.95
CA THR A 187 5.42 -28.10 2.25
C THR A 187 5.10 -28.08 3.74
N VAL A 188 3.83 -28.14 4.09
CA VAL A 188 3.40 -28.28 5.49
C VAL A 188 3.70 -29.72 5.95
N THR A 189 4.46 -29.85 7.04
CA THR A 189 4.91 -31.13 7.59
C THR A 189 4.53 -31.21 9.07
N LEU A 190 3.56 -32.05 9.38
CA LEU A 190 3.02 -32.28 10.72
C LEU A 190 2.93 -33.76 11.01
N ASP A 191 3.06 -34.17 12.26
CA ASP A 191 2.76 -35.55 12.68
C ASP A 191 1.26 -35.86 12.59
N SER A 192 0.41 -34.84 12.83
CA SER A 192 -1.06 -34.94 12.72
C SER A 192 -1.71 -33.55 12.71
N GLY A 193 -2.94 -33.47 12.24
CA GLY A 193 -3.75 -32.25 12.28
C GLY A 193 -3.51 -31.30 11.11
N VAL A 194 -3.59 -29.99 11.36
CA VAL A 194 -3.52 -28.91 10.38
C VAL A 194 -2.63 -27.78 10.88
N LEU A 195 -1.97 -27.06 9.98
CA LEU A 195 -1.28 -25.81 10.29
C LEU A 195 -2.24 -24.63 10.21
N ASN A 196 -2.30 -23.83 11.25
CA ASN A 196 -3.10 -22.61 11.23
C ASN A 196 -2.37 -21.50 10.50
N LEU A 197 -3.00 -20.93 9.47
CA LEU A 197 -2.61 -19.67 8.83
C LEU A 197 -3.27 -18.53 9.62
N ARG A 198 -2.48 -17.58 10.10
CA ARG A 198 -2.94 -16.55 11.05
C ARG A 198 -2.85 -15.13 10.51
N GLY A 199 -3.65 -14.21 11.10
CA GLY A 199 -3.71 -12.80 10.70
C GLY A 199 -2.50 -11.94 11.10
N ALA A 200 -1.66 -12.44 12.02
CA ALA A 200 -0.43 -11.80 12.46
C ALA A 200 0.55 -12.88 12.96
N PRO A 201 1.86 -12.57 13.12
CA PRO A 201 2.87 -13.54 13.61
C PRO A 201 2.77 -13.74 15.12
N SER A 202 1.65 -14.31 15.58
CA SER A 202 1.34 -14.58 16.98
C SER A 202 0.39 -15.75 17.09
N LEU A 203 0.58 -16.58 18.14
CA LEU A 203 -0.34 -17.70 18.45
C LEU A 203 -1.73 -17.22 18.90
N ASP A 204 -1.85 -16.00 19.37
CA ASP A 204 -3.13 -15.38 19.77
C ASP A 204 -3.87 -14.71 18.59
N ALA A 205 -3.19 -14.56 17.44
CA ALA A 205 -3.80 -13.95 16.27
C ALA A 205 -4.93 -14.83 15.69
N PRO A 206 -5.96 -14.20 15.08
CA PRO A 206 -7.07 -14.92 14.46
C PRO A 206 -6.58 -15.94 13.41
N ILE A 207 -7.18 -17.12 13.41
CA ILE A 207 -6.98 -18.14 12.38
C ILE A 207 -7.78 -17.74 11.14
N LEU A 208 -7.12 -17.64 10.00
CA LEU A 208 -7.69 -17.26 8.72
C LEU A 208 -8.03 -18.49 7.87
N ALA A 209 -7.14 -19.49 7.90
CA ALA A 209 -7.31 -20.77 7.21
C ALA A 209 -6.62 -21.88 8.00
N GLN A 210 -6.99 -23.11 7.72
CA GLN A 210 -6.34 -24.32 8.23
C GLN A 210 -5.74 -25.09 7.06
N ILE A 211 -4.43 -25.28 7.08
CA ILE A 211 -3.68 -25.90 6.00
C ILE A 211 -3.44 -27.37 6.32
N PRO A 212 -3.94 -28.31 5.51
CA PRO A 212 -3.72 -29.74 5.73
C PRO A 212 -2.23 -30.12 5.65
N ASN A 213 -1.86 -31.16 6.39
CA ASN A 213 -0.53 -31.76 6.29
C ASN A 213 -0.25 -32.22 4.82
N GLY A 214 0.96 -31.98 4.33
CA GLY A 214 1.38 -32.26 2.96
C GLY A 214 0.98 -31.19 1.92
N SER A 215 0.22 -30.16 2.30
CA SER A 215 -0.11 -29.05 1.39
C SER A 215 1.13 -28.22 1.03
N ARG A 216 1.15 -27.69 -0.18
CA ARG A 216 2.17 -26.75 -0.67
C ARG A 216 1.62 -25.34 -0.54
N ILE A 217 2.46 -24.44 -0.02
CA ILE A 217 2.14 -23.02 0.15
C ILE A 217 3.24 -22.14 -0.44
N GLU A 218 2.88 -20.96 -0.91
CA GLU A 218 3.84 -19.95 -1.36
C GLU A 218 4.31 -19.10 -0.18
N ILE A 219 5.61 -18.81 -0.12
CA ILE A 219 6.26 -18.06 0.95
C ILE A 219 6.84 -16.78 0.38
N PHE A 220 6.56 -15.63 1.04
CA PHE A 220 6.97 -14.29 0.59
C PHE A 220 8.07 -13.67 1.45
N ALA A 221 8.05 -13.88 2.77
CA ALA A 221 9.03 -13.36 3.71
C ALA A 221 9.09 -14.19 5.00
N ALA A 222 10.12 -13.96 5.81
CA ALA A 222 10.30 -14.57 7.13
C ALA A 222 10.36 -13.49 8.22
N TYR A 223 9.78 -13.76 9.39
CA TYR A 223 9.79 -12.89 10.55
C TYR A 223 9.68 -13.70 11.84
N ASP A 224 10.73 -13.68 12.67
CA ASP A 224 10.75 -14.24 14.03
C ASP A 224 10.14 -15.65 14.14
N GLY A 225 10.58 -16.56 13.28
CA GLY A 225 10.08 -17.94 13.23
C GLY A 225 8.76 -18.13 12.48
N TRP A 226 8.15 -17.07 12.02
CA TRP A 226 6.96 -17.09 11.15
C TRP A 226 7.32 -16.83 9.70
N TYR A 227 6.45 -17.25 8.79
CA TYR A 227 6.55 -16.95 7.37
C TYR A 227 5.23 -16.35 6.89
N THR A 228 5.31 -15.29 6.10
CA THR A 228 4.15 -14.85 5.33
C THR A 228 3.94 -15.80 4.17
N ALA A 229 2.73 -16.27 4.03
CA ALA A 229 2.37 -17.33 3.08
C ALA A 229 1.03 -17.08 2.42
N ASP A 230 0.86 -17.62 1.23
CA ASP A 230 -0.42 -17.79 0.54
C ASP A 230 -0.80 -19.27 0.52
N PHE A 231 -2.02 -19.56 0.93
CA PHE A 231 -2.68 -20.84 0.76
C PHE A 231 -4.06 -20.62 0.15
N ASP A 232 -4.23 -21.08 -1.09
CA ASP A 232 -5.46 -20.97 -1.87
C ASP A 232 -6.04 -19.53 -1.93
N GLY A 233 -5.16 -18.53 -2.13
CA GLY A 233 -5.55 -17.12 -2.19
C GLY A 233 -5.77 -16.46 -0.83
N THR A 234 -5.51 -17.18 0.27
CA THR A 234 -5.55 -16.63 1.62
C THR A 234 -4.14 -16.32 2.09
N TYR A 235 -3.80 -15.05 2.19
CA TYR A 235 -2.53 -14.58 2.72
C TYR A 235 -2.55 -14.63 4.26
N GLY A 236 -1.43 -14.98 4.91
CA GLY A 236 -1.35 -15.04 6.37
C GLY A 236 0.05 -15.36 6.86
N TYR A 237 0.15 -15.61 8.16
CA TYR A 237 1.38 -16.03 8.83
C TYR A 237 1.29 -17.50 9.22
N ALA A 238 2.25 -18.29 8.74
CA ALA A 238 2.43 -19.71 9.07
C ALA A 238 3.66 -19.88 9.96
N LEU A 239 3.57 -20.73 11.00
CA LEU A 239 4.68 -20.97 11.90
C LEU A 239 5.72 -21.88 11.20
N GLY A 240 6.98 -21.42 11.19
CA GLY A 240 8.05 -22.01 10.37
C GLY A 240 8.50 -23.42 10.79
N GLU A 241 8.32 -23.78 12.06
CA GLU A 241 8.67 -25.12 12.54
C GLU A 241 7.92 -26.27 11.85
N TYR A 242 6.78 -25.95 11.20
CA TYR A 242 5.94 -26.88 10.46
C TYR A 242 6.13 -26.79 8.93
N LEU A 243 7.17 -26.11 8.46
CA LEU A 243 7.43 -25.91 7.04
C LEU A 243 8.75 -26.59 6.62
N THR A 244 8.69 -27.35 5.52
CA THR A 244 9.86 -27.97 4.88
C THR A 244 10.04 -27.33 3.49
N PHE A 245 11.29 -26.92 3.16
CA PHE A 245 11.67 -26.24 1.92
C PHE A 245 12.39 -27.17 0.96
#